data_431e3965606bf5a0652981cc948677a1
#
_entry.id   431e3965606bf5a0652981cc948677a1
#
_cell.length_a   1.000
_cell.length_b   1.000
_cell.length_c   1.000
_cell.angle_alpha   90.00
_cell.angle_beta   90.00
_cell.angle_gamma   90.00
#
_symmetry.space_group_name_H-M   'P 1'
#
loop_
_entity.id
_entity.type
_entity.pdbx_description
1 polymer ?
#
loop_
_entity_poly.entity_id
_entity_poly.type
_entity_poly.pdbx_seq_one_letter_code
_entity_poly.pdbx_strand_id
1 'polypeptide(L)'
;MADPAGIPVGVPLAPDLSPEAPGYELVGAVRNAFSQVADPELGLDLDTLGLLCEVELQPAGAIAIRFVFTTPFCPYGPSLMAELEERLRESLELPFALVVLTRAWTPSDEVRGLLGMPGYW
;
A
#
# COMPACT_ATOMS: atom_id res chain seq x y z
N MET A 1 -6.05 6.31 -21.96
CA MET A 1 -5.47 7.66 -21.73
C MET A 1 -4.43 7.55 -20.62
N ALA A 2 -3.36 8.31 -20.70
CA ALA A 2 -2.30 8.33 -19.70
C ALA A 2 -2.06 9.78 -19.25
N ASP A 3 -1.49 9.96 -18.05
CA ASP A 3 -1.11 11.28 -17.61
C ASP A 3 0.19 11.72 -18.31
N PRO A 4 0.67 12.97 -18.08
CA PRO A 4 1.90 13.47 -18.71
C PRO A 4 3.16 12.65 -18.42
N ALA A 5 3.17 11.89 -17.31
CA ALA A 5 4.29 11.01 -16.98
C ALA A 5 4.17 9.62 -17.61
N GLY A 6 3.14 9.38 -18.44
CA GLY A 6 2.94 8.12 -19.11
C GLY A 6 2.26 7.04 -18.28
N ILE A 7 1.71 7.40 -17.13
CA ILE A 7 1.02 6.43 -16.25
C ILE A 7 -0.33 6.08 -16.86
N PRO A 8 -0.62 4.77 -17.09
CA PRO A 8 -1.92 4.39 -17.66
C PRO A 8 -3.06 4.66 -16.67
N VAL A 9 -4.15 5.22 -17.18
CA VAL A 9 -5.34 5.52 -16.39
C VAL A 9 -6.23 4.29 -16.33
N GLY A 10 -6.74 3.96 -15.14
CA GLY A 10 -7.64 2.83 -14.95
C GLY A 10 -6.96 1.47 -14.95
N VAL A 11 -5.63 1.43 -14.89
CA VAL A 11 -4.87 0.17 -14.86
C VAL A 11 -4.26 0.00 -13.46
N PRO A 12 -4.62 -1.08 -12.73
CA PRO A 12 -4.03 -1.32 -11.42
C PRO A 12 -2.53 -1.59 -11.52
N LEU A 13 -1.76 -0.89 -10.71
CA LEU A 13 -0.29 -1.05 -10.65
C LEU A 13 0.07 -1.87 -9.41
N ALA A 14 0.89 -2.90 -9.61
CA ALA A 14 1.32 -3.77 -8.52
C ALA A 14 2.37 -3.08 -7.64
N PRO A 15 2.46 -3.44 -6.33
CA PRO A 15 3.48 -2.85 -5.47
C PRO A 15 4.91 -3.23 -5.84
N ASP A 16 5.10 -4.33 -6.57
CA ASP A 16 6.40 -4.79 -7.06
C ASP A 16 6.68 -4.37 -8.51
N LEU A 17 6.08 -3.27 -8.95
CA LEU A 17 6.23 -2.75 -10.30
C LEU A 17 7.70 -2.56 -10.66
N SER A 18 8.06 -2.94 -11.89
CA SER A 18 9.42 -2.81 -12.42
C SER A 18 9.88 -1.33 -12.47
N PRO A 19 11.15 -1.03 -12.18
CA PRO A 19 11.65 0.34 -12.27
C PRO A 19 11.50 1.01 -13.64
N GLU A 20 11.44 0.21 -14.71
CA GLU A 20 11.25 0.73 -16.07
C GLU A 20 9.79 0.97 -16.42
N ALA A 21 8.86 0.47 -15.62
CA ALA A 21 7.44 0.56 -15.93
C ALA A 21 6.89 1.95 -15.61
N PRO A 22 5.95 2.46 -16.41
CA PRO A 22 5.26 3.72 -16.08
C PRO A 22 4.55 3.61 -14.74
N GLY A 23 4.69 4.60 -13.90
CA GLY A 23 4.07 4.60 -12.57
C GLY A 23 4.95 4.09 -11.45
N TYR A 24 6.16 3.66 -11.75
CA TYR A 24 7.09 3.17 -10.73
C TYR A 24 7.31 4.20 -9.61
N GLU A 25 7.51 5.46 -9.97
CA GLU A 25 7.71 6.52 -8.98
C GLU A 25 6.46 6.78 -8.14
N LEU A 26 5.27 6.68 -8.75
CA LEU A 26 4.02 6.81 -8.04
C LEU A 26 3.84 5.70 -7.01
N VAL A 27 4.04 4.45 -7.42
CA VAL A 27 3.98 3.30 -6.52
C VAL A 27 5.04 3.42 -5.42
N GLY A 28 6.23 3.88 -5.77
CA GLY A 28 7.31 4.11 -4.81
C GLY A 28 6.96 5.14 -3.75
N ALA A 29 6.29 6.23 -4.14
CA ALA A 29 5.84 7.25 -3.19
C ALA A 29 4.80 6.69 -2.23
N VAL A 30 3.87 5.87 -2.73
CA VAL A 30 2.86 5.20 -1.89
C VAL A 30 3.52 4.22 -0.93
N ARG A 31 4.45 3.40 -1.42
CA ARG A 31 5.18 2.45 -0.58
C ARG A 31 6.01 3.16 0.48
N ASN A 32 6.60 4.29 0.13
CA ASN A 32 7.36 5.08 1.10
C ASN A 32 6.48 5.53 2.26
N ALA A 33 5.25 5.99 1.96
CA ALA A 33 4.31 6.36 3.00
C ALA A 33 3.93 5.15 3.87
N PHE A 34 3.69 3.99 3.27
CA PHE A 34 3.39 2.77 4.00
C PHE A 34 4.56 2.35 4.91
N SER A 35 5.80 2.58 4.48
CA SER A 35 6.99 2.24 5.26
C SER A 35 7.17 3.11 6.50
N GLN A 36 6.47 4.25 6.57
CA GLN A 36 6.56 5.16 7.70
C GLN A 36 5.49 4.92 8.76
N VAL A 37 4.61 3.96 8.54
CA VAL A 37 3.54 3.60 9.48
C VAL A 37 3.77 2.18 9.94
N ALA A 38 3.81 1.96 11.24
CA ALA A 38 4.05 0.65 11.83
C ALA A 38 2.77 0.06 12.41
N ASP A 39 2.59 -1.26 12.24
CA ASP A 39 1.53 -1.99 12.90
C ASP A 39 1.92 -2.16 14.37
N PRO A 40 1.13 -1.64 15.33
CA PRO A 40 1.52 -1.70 16.75
C PRO A 40 1.51 -3.10 17.34
N GLU A 41 0.80 -4.05 16.74
CA GLU A 41 0.77 -5.42 17.22
C GLU A 41 1.98 -6.23 16.75
N LEU A 42 2.42 -5.99 15.50
CA LEU A 42 3.48 -6.78 14.88
C LEU A 42 4.84 -6.09 14.93
N GLY A 43 4.86 -4.77 15.12
CA GLY A 43 6.11 -4.01 15.20
C GLY A 43 6.82 -3.80 13.88
N LEU A 44 6.20 -4.15 12.76
CA LEU A 44 6.75 -3.95 11.42
C LEU A 44 5.96 -2.89 10.68
N ASP A 45 6.63 -2.18 9.76
CA ASP A 45 5.96 -1.19 8.94
C ASP A 45 5.03 -1.84 7.92
N LEU A 46 4.04 -1.07 7.46
CA LEU A 46 2.99 -1.59 6.57
C LEU A 46 3.53 -2.03 5.21
N ASP A 47 4.60 -1.42 4.72
CA ASP A 47 5.21 -1.82 3.45
C ASP A 47 5.91 -3.19 3.57
N THR A 48 6.69 -3.39 4.64
CA THR A 48 7.34 -4.67 4.92
C THR A 48 6.31 -5.79 5.09
N LEU A 49 5.17 -5.50 5.72
CA LEU A 49 4.10 -6.47 5.89
C LEU A 49 3.38 -6.82 4.58
N GLY A 50 3.60 -6.04 3.52
CA GLY A 50 2.99 -6.31 2.23
C GLY A 50 1.50 -6.03 2.19
N LEU A 51 1.05 -4.99 2.88
CA LEU A 51 -0.38 -4.65 2.95
C LEU A 51 -0.88 -3.93 1.70
N LEU A 52 0.00 -3.24 0.97
CA LEU A 52 -0.39 -2.56 -0.27
C LEU A 52 -0.68 -3.60 -1.35
N CYS A 53 -1.87 -3.53 -1.94
CA CYS A 53 -2.29 -4.47 -2.98
C CYS A 53 -2.14 -3.88 -4.37
N GLU A 54 -2.60 -2.65 -4.58
CA GLU A 54 -2.51 -2.00 -5.88
C GLU A 54 -2.75 -0.49 -5.80
N VAL A 55 -2.24 0.22 -6.79
CA VAL A 55 -2.40 1.66 -6.95
C VAL A 55 -2.96 1.90 -8.35
N GLU A 56 -4.01 2.68 -8.45
CA GLU A 56 -4.65 2.95 -9.75
C GLU A 56 -4.89 4.44 -9.93
N LEU A 57 -4.42 4.98 -11.06
CA LEU A 57 -4.70 6.37 -11.43
C LEU A 57 -6.09 6.43 -12.04
N GLN A 58 -6.97 7.23 -11.45
CA GLN A 58 -8.36 7.38 -11.87
C GLN A 58 -8.48 8.45 -12.97
N PRO A 59 -9.54 8.38 -13.81
CA PRO A 59 -9.73 9.38 -14.89
C PRO A 59 -9.79 10.83 -14.41
N ALA A 60 -10.23 11.06 -13.17
CA ALA A 60 -10.31 12.40 -12.60
C ALA A 60 -8.97 12.93 -12.07
N GLY A 61 -7.90 12.15 -12.19
CA GLY A 61 -6.58 12.51 -11.68
C GLY A 61 -6.31 12.11 -10.25
N ALA A 62 -7.29 11.54 -9.56
CA ALA A 62 -7.12 11.01 -8.22
C ALA A 62 -6.52 9.60 -8.27
N ILE A 63 -5.94 9.18 -7.15
CA ILE A 63 -5.33 7.85 -7.02
C ILE A 63 -6.17 6.99 -6.09
N ALA A 64 -6.50 5.77 -6.51
CA ALA A 64 -7.10 4.77 -5.64
C ALA A 64 -5.98 3.87 -5.11
N ILE A 65 -5.87 3.78 -3.79
CA ILE A 65 -4.87 2.98 -3.11
C ILE A 65 -5.59 1.85 -2.39
N ARG A 66 -5.41 0.62 -2.86
CA ARG A 66 -6.09 -0.56 -2.32
C ARG A 66 -5.12 -1.37 -1.48
N PHE A 67 -5.55 -1.69 -0.28
CA PHE A 67 -4.70 -2.41 0.68
C PHE A 67 -5.54 -3.26 1.61
N VAL A 68 -4.87 -4.12 2.40
CA VAL A 68 -5.53 -4.96 3.41
C VAL A 68 -4.93 -4.69 4.77
N PHE A 69 -5.68 -4.98 5.83
CA PHE A 69 -5.13 -5.04 7.18
C PHE A 69 -4.62 -6.44 7.47
N THR A 70 -3.77 -6.58 8.48
CA THR A 70 -3.27 -7.88 8.91
C THR A 70 -4.37 -8.76 9.49
N THR A 71 -5.40 -8.14 10.06
CA THR A 71 -6.62 -8.83 10.50
C THR A 71 -7.84 -8.04 10.05
N PRO A 72 -8.99 -8.71 9.76
CA PRO A 72 -10.20 -8.01 9.33
C PRO A 72 -10.82 -7.12 10.42
N PHE A 73 -10.49 -7.36 11.68
CA PHE A 73 -11.01 -6.59 12.82
C PHE A 73 -9.90 -5.92 13.60
N CYS A 74 -9.02 -5.21 12.88
CA CYS A 74 -7.91 -4.52 13.51
C CYS A 74 -8.42 -3.40 14.44
N PRO A 75 -8.19 -3.48 15.76
CA PRO A 75 -8.67 -2.44 16.69
C PRO A 75 -7.95 -1.11 16.49
N TYR A 76 -6.82 -1.13 15.83
CA TYR A 76 -6.04 0.07 15.53
C TYR A 76 -6.31 0.62 14.13
N GLY A 77 -7.29 0.04 13.42
CA GLY A 77 -7.61 0.42 12.05
C GLY A 77 -7.80 1.93 11.85
N PRO A 78 -8.68 2.59 12.62
CA PRO A 78 -8.88 4.03 12.45
C PRO A 78 -7.61 4.86 12.69
N SER A 79 -6.80 4.50 13.67
CA SER A 79 -5.53 5.20 13.95
C SER A 79 -4.53 4.99 12.84
N LEU A 80 -4.40 3.76 12.33
CA LEU A 80 -3.52 3.44 11.21
C LEU A 80 -3.95 4.18 9.95
N MET A 81 -5.25 4.25 9.68
CA MET A 81 -5.79 4.97 8.54
C MET A 81 -5.45 6.46 8.61
N ALA A 82 -5.63 7.07 9.76
CA ALA A 82 -5.35 8.49 9.94
C ALA A 82 -3.87 8.80 9.76
N GLU A 83 -3.00 7.98 10.31
CA GLU A 83 -1.55 8.14 10.19
C GLU A 83 -1.10 7.92 8.74
N LEU A 84 -1.64 6.90 8.09
CA LEU A 84 -1.32 6.59 6.70
C LEU A 84 -1.76 7.73 5.77
N GLU A 85 -2.94 8.29 5.98
CA GLU A 85 -3.41 9.44 5.20
C GLU A 85 -2.47 10.63 5.34
N GLU A 86 -2.00 10.90 6.54
CA GLU A 86 -1.07 11.99 6.80
C GLU A 86 0.24 11.79 6.04
N ARG A 87 0.80 10.58 6.10
CA ARG A 87 2.04 10.26 5.38
C ARG A 87 1.86 10.33 3.87
N LEU A 88 0.72 9.89 3.37
CA LEU A 88 0.42 9.99 1.94
C LEU A 88 0.28 11.44 1.48
N ARG A 89 -0.31 12.30 2.29
CA ARG A 89 -0.39 13.73 1.95
C ARG A 89 0.99 14.36 1.83
N GLU A 90 1.95 13.92 2.63
CA GLU A 90 3.33 14.38 2.56
C GLU A 90 4.08 13.84 1.34
N SER A 91 3.73 12.64 0.87
CA SER A 91 4.42 11.95 -0.22
C SER A 91 3.81 12.18 -1.59
N LEU A 92 2.52 12.51 -1.65
CA LEU A 92 1.78 12.64 -2.90
C LEU A 92 1.26 14.07 -3.09
N GLU A 93 1.37 14.55 -4.33
CA GLU A 93 0.79 15.85 -4.70
C GLU A 93 -0.62 15.71 -5.28
N LEU A 94 -1.03 14.48 -5.58
CA LEU A 94 -2.33 14.18 -6.17
C LEU A 94 -3.35 13.79 -5.09
N PRO A 95 -4.63 14.08 -5.30
CA PRO A 95 -5.66 13.57 -4.40
C PRO A 95 -5.70 12.05 -4.44
N PHE A 96 -6.04 11.43 -3.31
CA PHE A 96 -6.07 9.97 -3.22
C PHE A 96 -7.24 9.51 -2.36
N ALA A 97 -7.62 8.24 -2.53
CA ALA A 97 -8.60 7.56 -1.71
C ALA A 97 -7.98 6.24 -1.23
N LEU A 98 -8.13 5.97 0.05
CA LEU A 98 -7.71 4.70 0.65
C LEU A 98 -8.88 3.73 0.63
N VAL A 99 -8.67 2.56 0.07
CA VAL A 99 -9.70 1.52 -0.05
C VAL A 99 -9.21 0.27 0.66
N VAL A 100 -9.89 -0.13 1.73
CA VAL A 100 -9.57 -1.35 2.45
C VAL A 100 -10.28 -2.52 1.78
N LEU A 101 -9.51 -3.49 1.33
CA LEU A 101 -10.06 -4.69 0.70
C LEU A 101 -10.46 -5.70 1.78
N THR A 102 -11.46 -6.51 1.48
CA THR A 102 -11.99 -7.50 2.42
C THR A 102 -11.26 -8.84 2.39
N ARG A 103 -10.34 -9.02 1.44
CA ARG A 103 -9.59 -10.27 1.36
C ARG A 103 -8.59 -10.43 2.49
N ALA A 104 -8.23 -11.66 2.81
CA ALA A 104 -7.29 -11.95 3.88
C ALA A 104 -5.86 -11.55 3.49
N TRP A 105 -5.10 -11.07 4.48
CA TRP A 105 -3.68 -10.84 4.32
C TRP A 105 -2.93 -12.16 4.40
N THR A 106 -1.98 -12.36 3.47
CA THR A 106 -1.12 -13.55 3.45
C THR A 106 0.33 -13.08 3.55
N PRO A 107 1.01 -13.31 4.68
CA PRO A 107 2.40 -12.89 4.82
C PRO A 107 3.32 -13.68 3.89
N SER A 108 4.34 -13.00 3.35
CA SER A 108 5.39 -13.64 2.58
C SER A 108 6.28 -14.50 3.49
N ASP A 109 7.10 -15.36 2.91
CA ASP A 109 8.05 -16.18 3.67
C ASP A 109 9.03 -15.30 4.45
N GLU A 110 9.47 -14.20 3.86
CA GLU A 110 10.34 -13.24 4.53
C GLU A 110 9.68 -12.65 5.78
N VAL A 111 8.43 -12.23 5.65
CA VAL A 111 7.67 -11.67 6.77
C VAL A 111 7.43 -12.72 7.85
N ARG A 112 7.12 -13.95 7.45
CA ARG A 112 6.97 -15.05 8.42
C ARG A 112 8.25 -15.28 9.23
N GLY A 113 9.39 -15.18 8.57
CA GLY A 113 10.68 -15.28 9.26
C GLY A 113 10.89 -14.15 10.26
N LEU A 114 10.56 -12.93 9.87
CA LEU A 114 10.68 -11.76 10.74
C LEU A 114 9.74 -11.84 11.95
N LEU A 115 8.57 -12.43 11.79
CA LEU A 115 7.58 -12.57 12.85
C LEU A 115 7.74 -13.86 13.65
N GLY A 116 8.67 -14.74 13.26
CA GLY A 116 8.86 -16.03 13.92
C GLY A 116 7.76 -17.05 13.64
N MET A 117 7.04 -16.90 12.54
CA MET A 117 5.98 -17.83 12.14
C MET A 117 6.55 -19.10 11.53
N PRO A 118 5.85 -20.27 11.72
CA PRO A 118 6.27 -21.51 11.07
C PRO A 118 6.23 -21.42 9.55
N GLY A 119 7.18 -22.08 8.87
CA GLY A 119 7.27 -22.06 7.43
C GLY A 119 6.15 -22.77 6.69
N TYR A 120 5.44 -23.67 7.35
CA TYR A 120 4.29 -24.39 6.79
C TYR A 120 2.95 -23.75 7.14
N TRP A 121 2.96 -22.61 7.60
CA TRP A 121 1.85 -21.79 8.10
C TRP A 121 0.67 -21.66 7.13
#